data_ffc5eaa35bdf6c951c012366f4d8f51a
#
_entry.id   ffc5eaa35bdf6c951c012366f4d8f51a
#
_cell.length_a   1.000
_cell.length_b   1.000
_cell.length_c   1.000
_cell.angle_alpha   90.00
_cell.angle_beta   90.00
_cell.angle_gamma   90.00
#
_symmetry.space_group_name_H-M   'P 1'
#
loop_
_entity.id
_entity.type
_entity.pdbx_description
1 polymer ?
#
loop_
_entity_poly.entity_id
_entity_poly.type
_entity_poly.pdbx_seq_one_letter_code
_entity_poly.pdbx_strand_id
1 'polypeptide(L)'
;SVEIANRAGESLGSVTRRIGEIDGMNQSVATATEEQTAVVDSLNMDITEINTLNQEGVENLQATLRACGELETQAGRLRQLVDSFKI
;
A
#
# COMPACT_ATOMS: atom_id res chain seq x y z
N SER A 1 7.32 38.03 50.18
CA SER A 1 8.72 38.33 50.11
C SER A 1 9.19 38.37 48.64
N VAL A 2 10.22 39.11 48.38
CA VAL A 2 10.83 39.26 47.05
C VAL A 2 11.34 37.93 46.52
N GLU A 3 11.89 37.10 47.40
CA GLU A 3 12.41 35.79 47.03
C GLU A 3 11.33 34.86 46.51
N ILE A 4 10.17 34.84 47.16
CA ILE A 4 9.02 34.02 46.74
C ILE A 4 8.48 34.51 45.38
N ALA A 5 8.41 35.84 45.23
CA ALA A 5 7.99 36.40 43.95
C ALA A 5 8.93 36.08 42.80
N ASN A 6 10.25 36.09 43.05
CA ASN A 6 11.26 35.72 42.07
C ASN A 6 11.17 34.25 41.67
N ARG A 7 10.94 33.36 42.64
CA ARG A 7 10.74 31.93 42.36
C ARG A 7 9.51 31.68 41.56
N ALA A 8 8.41 32.38 41.86
CA ALA A 8 7.18 32.27 41.11
C ALA A 8 7.40 32.73 39.65
N GLY A 9 8.14 33.83 39.47
CA GLY A 9 8.48 34.34 38.15
C GLY A 9 9.32 33.36 37.35
N GLU A 10 10.29 32.72 37.97
CA GLU A 10 11.15 31.70 37.33
C GLU A 10 10.33 30.48 36.94
N SER A 11 9.42 30.02 37.81
CA SER A 11 8.54 28.89 37.54
C SER A 11 7.61 29.18 36.36
N LEU A 12 7.04 30.38 36.30
CA LEU A 12 6.21 30.81 35.20
C LEU A 12 6.99 30.88 33.89
N GLY A 13 8.21 31.36 33.92
CA GLY A 13 9.11 31.38 32.77
C GLY A 13 9.41 29.97 32.25
N SER A 14 9.63 29.03 33.19
CA SER A 14 9.84 27.62 32.85
C SER A 14 8.59 27.00 32.19
N VAL A 15 7.42 27.29 32.74
CA VAL A 15 6.14 26.81 32.17
C VAL A 15 5.94 27.38 30.75
N THR A 16 6.16 28.68 30.57
CA THR A 16 6.05 29.33 29.26
C THR A 16 6.97 28.67 28.22
N ARG A 17 8.20 28.36 28.63
CA ARG A 17 9.18 27.70 27.75
C ARG A 17 8.71 26.31 27.34
N ARG A 18 8.17 25.55 28.30
CA ARG A 18 7.63 24.21 28.03
C ARG A 18 6.40 24.24 27.14
N ILE A 19 5.54 25.23 27.31
CA ILE A 19 4.41 25.44 26.42
C ILE A 19 4.88 25.68 24.98
N GLY A 20 5.94 26.48 24.80
CA GLY A 20 6.54 26.68 23.49
C GLY A 20 7.08 25.38 22.87
N GLU A 21 7.72 24.54 23.69
CA GLU A 21 8.21 23.24 23.24
C GLU A 21 7.07 22.32 22.82
N ILE A 22 5.98 22.30 23.61
CA ILE A 22 4.77 21.51 23.28
C ILE A 22 4.17 21.99 21.97
N ASP A 23 4.08 23.30 21.79
CA ASP A 23 3.57 23.87 20.55
C ASP A 23 4.40 23.42 19.33
N GLY A 24 5.72 23.44 19.47
CA GLY A 24 6.63 22.92 18.44
C GLY A 24 6.43 21.44 18.17
N MET A 25 6.23 20.64 19.21
CA MET A 25 5.94 19.20 19.07
C MET A 25 4.60 18.97 18.38
N ASN A 26 3.58 19.77 18.71
CA ASN A 26 2.28 19.67 18.07
C ASN A 26 2.37 19.98 16.57
N GLN A 27 3.16 20.96 16.18
CA GLN A 27 3.41 21.26 14.78
C GLN A 27 4.08 20.11 14.06
N SER A 28 5.06 19.47 14.72
CA SER A 28 5.74 18.28 14.17
C SER A 28 4.77 17.12 14.00
N VAL A 29 3.89 16.90 14.97
CA VAL A 29 2.84 15.86 14.89
C VAL A 29 1.89 16.16 13.74
N ALA A 30 1.48 17.40 13.57
CA ALA A 30 0.60 17.79 12.47
C ALA A 30 1.25 17.50 11.11
N THR A 31 2.53 17.84 10.96
CA THR A 31 3.28 17.55 9.74
C THR A 31 3.38 16.05 9.48
N ALA A 32 3.70 15.27 10.52
CA ALA A 32 3.79 13.81 10.42
C ALA A 32 2.43 13.21 10.04
N THR A 33 1.34 13.75 10.57
CA THR A 33 -0.02 13.30 10.25
C THR A 33 -0.35 13.57 8.77
N GLU A 34 0.03 14.73 8.26
CA GLU A 34 -0.15 15.05 6.84
C GLU A 34 0.64 14.09 5.94
N GLU A 35 1.87 13.78 6.31
CA GLU A 35 2.71 12.83 5.59
C GLU A 35 2.10 11.42 5.62
N GLN A 36 1.58 10.99 6.78
CA GLN A 36 0.91 9.69 6.90
C GLN A 36 -0.35 9.63 6.05
N THR A 37 -1.12 10.70 5.99
CA THR A 37 -2.31 10.79 5.13
C THR A 37 -1.93 10.60 3.67
N ALA A 38 -0.85 11.25 3.22
CA ALA A 38 -0.35 11.10 1.86
C ALA A 38 0.08 9.66 1.57
N VAL A 39 0.75 9.00 2.53
CA VAL A 39 1.17 7.60 2.40
C VAL A 39 -0.04 6.68 2.31
N VAL A 40 -1.06 6.91 3.14
CA VAL A 40 -2.30 6.10 3.11
C VAL A 40 -3.00 6.26 1.77
N ASP A 41 -3.07 7.47 1.24
CA ASP A 41 -3.66 7.71 -0.09
C ASP A 41 -2.91 6.95 -1.17
N SER A 42 -1.58 6.97 -1.14
CA SER A 42 -0.74 6.20 -2.06
C SER A 42 -0.97 4.70 -1.94
N LEU A 43 -1.09 4.19 -0.70
CA LEU A 43 -1.39 2.78 -0.46
C LEU A 43 -2.75 2.38 -1.02
N ASN A 44 -3.76 3.23 -0.89
CA ASN A 44 -5.08 2.98 -1.47
C ASN A 44 -5.02 2.88 -2.99
N MET A 45 -4.24 3.75 -3.62
CA MET A 45 -4.01 3.68 -5.07
C MET A 45 -3.30 2.39 -5.47
N ASP A 46 -2.30 1.98 -4.70
CA ASP A 46 -1.56 0.75 -4.93
C ASP A 46 -2.46 -0.48 -4.78
N ILE A 47 -3.34 -0.49 -3.78
CA ILE A 47 -4.30 -1.58 -3.58
C ILE A 47 -5.25 -1.69 -4.77
N THR A 48 -5.73 -0.57 -5.29
CA THR A 48 -6.58 -0.54 -6.49
C THR A 48 -5.83 -1.12 -7.69
N GLU A 49 -4.58 -0.75 -7.85
CA GLU A 49 -3.73 -1.27 -8.92
C GLU A 49 -3.51 -2.77 -8.79
N ILE A 50 -3.24 -3.25 -7.57
CA ILE A 50 -3.09 -4.69 -7.30
C ILE A 50 -4.35 -5.45 -7.66
N ASN A 51 -5.53 -4.94 -7.30
CA ASN A 51 -6.80 -5.56 -7.66
C ASN A 51 -6.98 -5.65 -9.17
N THR A 52 -6.61 -4.60 -9.91
CA THR A 52 -6.65 -4.60 -11.36
C THR A 52 -5.72 -5.66 -11.94
N LEU A 53 -4.49 -5.74 -11.42
CA LEU A 53 -3.50 -6.73 -11.85
C LEU A 53 -3.98 -8.16 -11.56
N ASN A 54 -4.64 -8.37 -10.42
CA ASN A 54 -5.20 -9.67 -10.07
C ASN A 54 -6.30 -10.09 -11.05
N GLN A 55 -7.18 -9.17 -11.43
CA GLN A 55 -8.23 -9.45 -12.41
C GLN A 55 -7.63 -9.79 -13.77
N GLU A 56 -6.64 -9.03 -14.21
CA GLU A 56 -5.91 -9.31 -15.46
C GLU A 56 -5.22 -10.67 -15.40
N GLY A 57 -4.64 -11.00 -14.24
CA GLY A 57 -4.01 -12.31 -14.01
C GLY A 57 -4.99 -13.45 -14.15
N VAL A 58 -6.19 -13.32 -13.61
CA VAL A 58 -7.25 -14.33 -13.72
C VAL A 58 -7.67 -14.49 -15.18
N GLU A 59 -7.85 -13.38 -15.90
CA GLU A 59 -8.20 -13.40 -17.32
C GLU A 59 -7.11 -14.10 -18.14
N ASN A 60 -5.85 -13.82 -17.84
CA ASN A 60 -4.71 -14.46 -18.50
C ASN A 60 -4.67 -15.95 -18.24
N LEU A 61 -4.96 -16.38 -17.00
CA LEU A 61 -5.04 -17.80 -16.67
C LEU A 61 -6.15 -18.49 -17.44
N GLN A 62 -7.31 -17.88 -17.55
CA GLN A 62 -8.43 -18.42 -18.32
C GLN A 62 -8.06 -18.57 -19.79
N ALA A 63 -7.40 -17.56 -20.37
CA ALA A 63 -6.92 -17.63 -21.74
C ALA A 63 -5.89 -18.75 -21.92
N THR A 64 -4.99 -18.92 -20.97
CA THR A 64 -3.99 -19.99 -20.99
C THR A 64 -4.65 -21.37 -20.94
N LEU A 65 -5.66 -21.52 -20.08
CA LEU A 65 -6.41 -22.79 -19.97
C LEU A 65 -7.13 -23.09 -21.28
N ARG A 66 -7.73 -22.11 -21.93
CA ARG A 66 -8.37 -22.32 -23.24
C ARG A 66 -7.35 -22.74 -24.30
N ALA A 67 -6.18 -22.09 -24.32
CA ALA A 67 -5.10 -22.45 -25.25
C ALA A 67 -4.61 -23.88 -25.01
N CYS A 68 -4.46 -24.29 -23.76
CA CYS A 68 -4.09 -25.66 -23.40
C CYS A 68 -5.12 -26.66 -23.89
N GLY A 69 -6.41 -26.34 -23.73
CA GLY A 69 -7.52 -27.18 -24.23
C GLY A 69 -7.47 -27.32 -25.76
N GLU A 70 -7.20 -26.26 -26.47
CA GLU A 70 -7.04 -26.29 -27.93
C GLU A 70 -5.86 -27.14 -28.36
N LEU A 71 -4.73 -27.03 -27.62
CA LEU A 71 -3.55 -27.85 -27.90
C LEU A 71 -3.83 -29.33 -27.67
N GLU A 72 -4.56 -29.69 -26.64
CA GLU A 72 -4.98 -31.07 -26.38
C GLU A 72 -5.84 -31.61 -27.54
N THR A 73 -6.77 -30.80 -28.01
CA THR A 73 -7.62 -31.16 -29.14
C THR A 73 -6.80 -31.40 -30.40
N GLN A 74 -5.86 -30.51 -30.68
CA GLN A 74 -4.99 -30.66 -31.86
C GLN A 74 -4.06 -31.85 -31.74
N ALA A 75 -3.53 -32.11 -30.54
CA ALA A 75 -2.71 -33.30 -30.29
C ALA A 75 -3.51 -34.59 -30.52
N GLY A 76 -4.78 -34.60 -30.10
CA GLY A 76 -5.68 -35.71 -30.36
C GLY A 76 -5.94 -35.94 -31.84
N ARG A 77 -6.13 -34.86 -32.60
CA ARG A 77 -6.30 -34.93 -34.06
C ARG A 77 -5.05 -35.48 -34.74
N LEU A 78 -3.88 -35.02 -34.33
CA LEU A 78 -2.61 -35.51 -34.84
C LEU A 78 -2.45 -37.00 -34.58
N ARG A 79 -2.78 -37.45 -33.40
CA ARG A 79 -2.73 -38.87 -33.01
C ARG A 79 -3.66 -39.68 -33.90
N GLN A 80 -4.87 -39.24 -34.15
CA GLN A 80 -5.83 -39.89 -35.03
C GLN A 80 -5.30 -39.96 -36.45
N LEU A 81 -4.67 -38.89 -36.91
CA LEU A 81 -4.09 -38.82 -38.24
C LEU A 81 -2.94 -39.82 -38.40
N VAL A 82 -2.05 -39.90 -37.42
CA VAL A 82 -0.95 -40.83 -37.40
C VAL A 82 -1.46 -42.29 -37.39
N ASP A 83 -2.46 -42.55 -36.56
CA ASP A 83 -3.07 -43.89 -36.48
C ASP A 83 -3.74 -44.28 -37.78
N SER A 84 -4.33 -43.29 -38.48
CA SER A 84 -4.93 -43.49 -39.82
C SER A 84 -3.88 -43.92 -40.86
N PHE A 85 -2.68 -43.41 -40.75
CA PHE A 85 -1.58 -43.75 -41.69
C PHE A 85 -0.87 -45.05 -41.36
N LYS A 86 -1.11 -45.63 -40.20
CA LYS A 86 -0.45 -46.85 -39.73
C LYS A 86 -0.98 -48.13 -40.37
N ILE A 87 -2.00 -48.01 -41.17
CA ILE A 87 -2.59 -49.14 -41.86
C ILE A 87 -1.78 -49.44 -43.11
#